data_e00fc6fa0658db0b276777d3ef095dea
#
_entry.id   e00fc6fa0658db0b276777d3ef095dea
#
_cell.length_a   1.000
_cell.length_b   1.000
_cell.length_c   1.000
_cell.angle_alpha   90.00
_cell.angle_beta   90.00
_cell.angle_gamma   90.00
#
_symmetry.space_group_name_H-M   'P 1'
#
loop_
_entity.id
_entity.type
_entity.pdbx_description
1 polymer ?
#
loop_
_entity_poly.entity_id
_entity_poly.type
_entity_poly.pdbx_seq_one_letter_code
_entity_poly.pdbx_strand_id
1 'polypeptide(L)'
;MQYRTFGKLDFRPSALGFGAMRLPVLVGPDGKPDFKQIDYPQATAMLRGAIDRGVNYVDTAYMYHEETCEAWVAEALKDGYRERVKVADKMPVWKVEKPGDFDRLLATQLERLQTDCIEFYLLHSLDAAHWKCVVEHGQLAAAEKALADGRIAHLGFSFHGTYDLFEEILAATDLWEFCQIQLNYMDEDYSAGRRGLELAAGKELGVIVMEPIRGGMLARNLPPQVEAVWAEAPVSRTPAEWALQWVWNIPEVSFLLSGMSTMQHVEEDLEYAARSRPGLLVDDELALVARVRDLYRELSPIPCTACRYCMPCPQGVAIPDILALYNDAHMFGDVSRQRFFYTWLDEAERADQCTACGECEDKCPQGIAVSGWMEKAQAFLAG
;
A
#
# COMPACT_ATOMS: atom_id res chain seq x y z
N MET A 1 12.52 -18.36 -7.68
CA MET A 1 12.41 -17.09 -6.93
C MET A 1 13.70 -16.30 -7.07
N GLN A 2 13.63 -14.99 -7.27
CA GLN A 2 14.78 -14.08 -7.18
C GLN A 2 14.87 -13.50 -5.78
N TYR A 3 16.10 -13.22 -5.30
CA TYR A 3 16.33 -12.59 -3.99
C TYR A 3 17.12 -11.30 -4.19
N ARG A 4 16.82 -10.29 -3.36
CA ARG A 4 17.38 -8.94 -3.50
C ARG A 4 18.07 -8.45 -2.24
N THR A 5 18.79 -7.36 -2.34
CA THR A 5 19.33 -6.65 -1.17
C THR A 5 18.22 -5.89 -0.46
N PHE A 6 18.34 -5.72 0.86
CA PHE A 6 17.38 -4.97 1.68
C PHE A 6 18.10 -3.89 2.47
N GLY A 7 18.40 -2.78 1.78
CA GLY A 7 19.24 -1.74 2.34
C GLY A 7 20.60 -2.30 2.80
N LYS A 8 20.98 -1.92 4.02
CA LYS A 8 22.21 -2.42 4.69
C LYS A 8 22.01 -3.71 5.49
N LEU A 9 20.80 -4.27 5.51
CA LEU A 9 20.48 -5.46 6.31
C LEU A 9 21.09 -6.72 5.73
N ASP A 10 21.55 -7.63 6.59
CA ASP A 10 22.02 -8.98 6.22
C ASP A 10 20.84 -9.95 6.06
N PHE A 11 19.81 -9.51 5.35
CA PHE A 11 18.68 -10.34 4.94
C PHE A 11 18.43 -10.16 3.44
N ARG A 12 18.22 -11.26 2.75
CA ARG A 12 17.93 -11.27 1.32
C ARG A 12 16.46 -11.66 1.10
N PRO A 13 15.55 -10.67 1.03
CA PRO A 13 14.15 -10.97 0.76
C PRO A 13 13.95 -11.54 -0.63
N SER A 14 12.95 -12.40 -0.77
CA SER A 14 12.40 -12.77 -2.07
C SER A 14 11.86 -11.52 -2.77
N ALA A 15 11.99 -11.43 -4.08
CA ALA A 15 11.49 -10.29 -4.87
C ALA A 15 9.98 -10.05 -4.68
N LEU A 16 9.25 -11.10 -4.28
CA LEU A 16 7.83 -11.09 -3.91
C LEU A 16 7.69 -11.38 -2.41
N GLY A 17 7.07 -10.48 -1.66
CA GLY A 17 6.58 -10.71 -0.30
C GLY A 17 5.09 -11.05 -0.30
N PHE A 18 4.68 -11.89 0.64
CA PHE A 18 3.27 -12.28 0.80
C PHE A 18 2.56 -11.27 1.70
N GLY A 19 1.66 -10.46 1.13
CA GLY A 19 0.82 -9.51 1.85
C GLY A 19 -0.49 -10.15 2.32
N ALA A 20 -0.75 -10.17 3.62
CA ALA A 20 -1.92 -10.82 4.21
C ALA A 20 -3.17 -9.92 4.31
N MET A 21 -3.19 -8.75 3.69
CA MET A 21 -4.33 -7.83 3.74
C MET A 21 -5.56 -8.32 2.96
N ARG A 22 -5.37 -9.15 1.93
CA ARG A 22 -6.43 -9.52 0.95
C ARG A 22 -6.63 -11.03 0.88
N LEU A 23 -6.54 -11.71 2.01
CA LEU A 23 -6.76 -13.15 2.07
C LEU A 23 -8.19 -13.52 1.64
N PRO A 24 -8.42 -14.72 1.13
CA PRO A 24 -9.77 -15.24 0.91
C PRO A 24 -10.53 -15.30 2.23
N VAL A 25 -11.80 -14.89 2.19
CA VAL A 25 -12.70 -14.84 3.35
C VAL A 25 -13.97 -15.63 3.06
N LEU A 26 -14.63 -16.08 4.11
CA LEU A 26 -15.91 -16.76 4.00
C LEU A 26 -17.02 -15.76 3.63
N VAL A 27 -18.09 -16.28 3.06
CA VAL A 27 -19.30 -15.50 2.77
C VAL A 27 -20.22 -15.54 3.98
N GLY A 28 -20.60 -14.37 4.46
CA GLY A 28 -21.53 -14.23 5.58
C GLY A 28 -22.97 -14.63 5.23
N PRO A 29 -23.87 -14.67 6.23
CA PRO A 29 -25.27 -15.03 6.04
C PRO A 29 -26.05 -14.10 5.08
N ASP A 30 -25.56 -12.87 4.90
CA ASP A 30 -26.12 -11.86 3.99
C ASP A 30 -25.62 -11.99 2.54
N GLY A 31 -24.81 -13.01 2.26
CA GLY A 31 -24.22 -13.25 0.93
C GLY A 31 -23.02 -12.36 0.60
N LYS A 32 -22.50 -11.58 1.55
CA LYS A 32 -21.34 -10.71 1.38
C LYS A 32 -20.07 -11.33 2.00
N PRO A 33 -18.87 -10.92 1.54
CA PRO A 33 -17.62 -11.30 2.19
C PRO A 33 -17.61 -10.88 3.66
N ASP A 34 -17.31 -11.80 4.56
CA ASP A 34 -17.10 -11.52 5.99
C ASP A 34 -15.57 -11.38 6.23
N PHE A 35 -15.08 -10.16 6.25
CA PHE A 35 -13.64 -9.88 6.36
C PHE A 35 -13.02 -10.36 7.68
N LYS A 36 -13.81 -10.62 8.69
CA LYS A 36 -13.34 -11.20 9.96
C LYS A 36 -13.11 -12.71 9.88
N GLN A 37 -13.77 -13.37 8.94
CA GLN A 37 -13.70 -14.81 8.78
C GLN A 37 -12.81 -15.21 7.59
N ILE A 38 -11.50 -15.26 7.83
CA ILE A 38 -10.53 -15.75 6.86
C ILE A 38 -10.88 -17.23 6.52
N ASP A 39 -10.85 -17.58 5.25
CA ASP A 39 -10.89 -18.99 4.80
C ASP A 39 -9.53 -19.65 5.12
N TYR A 40 -9.40 -20.14 6.35
CA TYR A 40 -8.14 -20.71 6.87
C TYR A 40 -7.54 -21.79 5.97
N PRO A 41 -8.29 -22.80 5.48
CA PRO A 41 -7.74 -23.82 4.59
C PRO A 41 -7.15 -23.22 3.31
N GLN A 42 -7.90 -22.37 2.63
CA GLN A 42 -7.48 -21.78 1.37
C GLN A 42 -6.31 -20.79 1.58
N ALA A 43 -6.42 -19.89 2.53
CA ALA A 43 -5.38 -18.90 2.83
C ALA A 43 -4.06 -19.57 3.25
N THR A 44 -4.14 -20.61 4.11
CA THR A 44 -2.96 -21.37 4.55
C THR A 44 -2.29 -22.12 3.41
N ALA A 45 -3.07 -22.74 2.52
CA ALA A 45 -2.53 -23.40 1.33
C ALA A 45 -1.80 -22.40 0.41
N MET A 46 -2.36 -21.20 0.24
CA MET A 46 -1.74 -20.11 -0.54
C MET A 46 -0.41 -19.67 0.06
N LEU A 47 -0.38 -19.37 1.36
CA LEU A 47 0.83 -18.93 2.04
C LEU A 47 1.92 -20.00 2.01
N ARG A 48 1.59 -21.25 2.39
CA ARG A 48 2.55 -22.36 2.40
C ARG A 48 3.06 -22.67 0.99
N GLY A 49 2.19 -22.66 -0.02
CA GLY A 49 2.56 -22.82 -1.42
C GLY A 49 3.54 -21.74 -1.91
N ALA A 50 3.36 -20.48 -1.48
CA ALA A 50 4.29 -19.41 -1.76
C ALA A 50 5.66 -19.61 -1.07
N ILE A 51 5.67 -20.01 0.20
CA ILE A 51 6.89 -20.32 0.97
C ILE A 51 7.63 -21.51 0.36
N ASP A 52 6.94 -22.55 -0.05
CA ASP A 52 7.54 -23.73 -0.69
C ASP A 52 8.24 -23.39 -2.01
N ARG A 53 7.81 -22.32 -2.68
CA ARG A 53 8.42 -21.78 -3.90
C ARG A 53 9.38 -20.61 -3.65
N GLY A 54 9.74 -20.34 -2.37
CA GLY A 54 10.85 -19.48 -1.98
C GLY A 54 10.48 -18.08 -1.52
N VAL A 55 9.19 -17.77 -1.28
CA VAL A 55 8.81 -16.56 -0.54
C VAL A 55 9.32 -16.68 0.90
N ASN A 56 10.00 -15.63 1.39
CA ASN A 56 10.60 -15.62 2.72
C ASN A 56 10.24 -14.38 3.56
N TYR A 57 9.24 -13.61 3.12
CA TYR A 57 8.73 -12.44 3.84
C TYR A 57 7.20 -12.45 3.83
N VAL A 58 6.61 -12.33 5.01
CA VAL A 58 5.16 -12.31 5.24
C VAL A 58 4.79 -11.01 5.93
N ASP A 59 3.88 -10.25 5.33
CA ASP A 59 3.44 -8.95 5.83
C ASP A 59 2.02 -9.04 6.39
N THR A 60 1.85 -8.68 7.66
CA THR A 60 0.57 -8.54 8.33
C THR A 60 0.43 -7.16 8.98
N ALA A 61 -0.69 -6.89 9.63
CA ALA A 61 -0.91 -5.71 10.46
C ALA A 61 -2.01 -5.96 11.49
N TYR A 62 -1.93 -5.22 12.60
CA TYR A 62 -2.88 -5.28 13.71
C TYR A 62 -4.34 -5.27 13.27
N MET A 63 -4.71 -4.41 12.31
CA MET A 63 -6.10 -4.21 11.88
C MET A 63 -6.57 -5.14 10.74
N TYR A 64 -5.67 -5.94 10.14
CA TYR A 64 -6.05 -6.76 9.00
C TYR A 64 -7.09 -7.80 9.40
N HIS A 65 -8.09 -7.99 8.53
CA HIS A 65 -9.20 -8.91 8.76
C HIS A 65 -9.88 -8.70 10.14
N GLU A 66 -10.16 -7.44 10.47
CA GLU A 66 -10.78 -7.07 11.74
C GLU A 66 -10.04 -7.66 12.95
N GLU A 67 -8.72 -7.53 12.96
CA GLU A 67 -7.80 -7.96 14.03
C GLU A 67 -7.67 -9.50 14.18
N THR A 68 -8.02 -10.29 13.15
CA THR A 68 -7.86 -11.76 13.18
C THR A 68 -6.65 -12.28 12.41
N CYS A 69 -6.02 -11.43 11.58
CA CYS A 69 -4.97 -11.84 10.66
C CYS A 69 -3.69 -12.32 11.36
N GLU A 70 -3.25 -11.66 12.43
CA GLU A 70 -2.04 -12.02 13.17
C GLU A 70 -2.14 -13.45 13.74
N ALA A 71 -3.29 -13.81 14.34
CA ALA A 71 -3.53 -15.15 14.85
C ALA A 71 -3.57 -16.20 13.73
N TRP A 72 -4.12 -15.83 12.55
CA TRP A 72 -4.08 -16.71 11.38
C TRP A 72 -2.65 -16.91 10.89
N VAL A 73 -1.81 -15.86 10.82
CA VAL A 73 -0.39 -15.96 10.44
C VAL A 73 0.33 -16.95 11.34
N ALA A 74 0.16 -16.84 12.65
CA ALA A 74 0.77 -17.75 13.63
C ALA A 74 0.37 -19.21 13.36
N GLU A 75 -0.91 -19.46 13.08
CA GLU A 75 -1.43 -20.81 12.81
C GLU A 75 -0.93 -21.35 11.46
N ALA A 76 -0.94 -20.51 10.42
CA ALA A 76 -0.53 -20.88 9.07
C ALA A 76 0.98 -21.20 8.99
N LEU A 77 1.79 -20.60 9.86
CA LEU A 77 3.25 -20.79 9.90
C LEU A 77 3.69 -21.95 10.81
N LYS A 78 2.78 -22.74 11.39
CA LYS A 78 3.14 -23.98 12.12
C LYS A 78 3.81 -25.02 11.20
N ASP A 79 4.19 -26.13 11.75
CA ASP A 79 4.77 -27.29 11.03
C ASP A 79 6.09 -26.98 10.30
N GLY A 80 6.93 -26.12 10.87
CA GLY A 80 8.25 -25.79 10.34
C GLY A 80 8.24 -24.70 9.26
N TYR A 81 7.14 -23.98 9.04
CA TYR A 81 7.07 -22.84 8.12
C TYR A 81 7.60 -21.54 8.74
N ARG A 82 7.45 -21.38 10.08
CA ARG A 82 7.86 -20.14 10.79
C ARG A 82 9.35 -19.83 10.61
N GLU A 83 10.20 -20.84 10.65
CA GLU A 83 11.66 -20.71 10.54
C GLU A 83 12.11 -20.36 9.12
N ARG A 84 11.25 -20.53 8.12
CA ARG A 84 11.55 -20.29 6.70
C ARG A 84 11.29 -18.86 6.26
N VAL A 85 10.61 -18.06 7.08
CA VAL A 85 10.19 -16.71 6.73
C VAL A 85 10.50 -15.70 7.83
N LYS A 86 10.60 -14.44 7.42
CA LYS A 86 10.55 -13.29 8.33
C LYS A 86 9.14 -12.71 8.32
N VAL A 87 8.63 -12.38 9.49
CA VAL A 87 7.31 -11.79 9.67
C VAL A 87 7.44 -10.29 9.90
N ALA A 88 6.65 -9.52 9.17
CA ALA A 88 6.47 -8.11 9.39
C ALA A 88 5.09 -7.84 9.99
N ASP A 89 5.05 -6.98 11.01
CA ASP A 89 3.82 -6.50 11.60
C ASP A 89 3.89 -4.99 11.87
N LYS A 90 2.75 -4.36 12.14
CA LYS A 90 2.67 -2.91 12.14
C LYS A 90 1.97 -2.37 13.40
N MET A 91 2.64 -1.42 14.09
CA MET A 91 2.06 -0.68 15.21
C MET A 91 0.89 0.19 14.74
N PRO A 92 -0.32 0.02 15.26
CA PRO A 92 -1.43 0.91 14.98
C PRO A 92 -1.25 2.23 15.74
N VAL A 93 -0.42 3.15 15.19
CA VAL A 93 0.04 4.38 15.87
C VAL A 93 -1.10 5.26 16.40
N TRP A 94 -2.26 5.23 15.74
CA TRP A 94 -3.47 5.96 16.12
C TRP A 94 -4.18 5.39 17.36
N LYS A 95 -3.81 4.18 17.80
CA LYS A 95 -4.34 3.56 19.04
C LYS A 95 -3.46 3.87 20.27
N VAL A 96 -2.37 4.62 20.09
CA VAL A 96 -1.49 5.04 21.21
C VAL A 96 -1.94 6.41 21.69
N GLU A 97 -2.61 6.44 22.84
CA GLU A 97 -3.21 7.63 23.43
C GLU A 97 -2.48 8.10 24.70
N LYS A 98 -1.72 7.21 25.34
CA LYS A 98 -1.02 7.45 26.61
C LYS A 98 0.23 6.59 26.77
N PRO A 99 1.12 6.96 27.71
CA PRO A 99 2.28 6.12 28.04
C PRO A 99 1.91 4.68 28.37
N GLY A 100 2.64 3.72 27.81
CA GLY A 100 2.42 2.28 27.98
C GLY A 100 1.49 1.64 26.95
N ASP A 101 0.74 2.41 26.16
CA ASP A 101 -0.11 1.82 25.11
C ASP A 101 0.71 1.15 24.01
N PHE A 102 1.87 1.73 23.63
CA PHE A 102 2.77 1.09 22.68
C PHE A 102 3.20 -0.31 23.15
N ASP A 103 3.70 -0.41 24.39
CA ASP A 103 4.11 -1.70 24.95
C ASP A 103 2.96 -2.71 25.05
N ARG A 104 1.77 -2.25 25.43
CA ARG A 104 0.55 -3.09 25.50
C ARG A 104 0.13 -3.60 24.13
N LEU A 105 0.12 -2.73 23.10
CA LEU A 105 -0.24 -3.12 21.74
C LEU A 105 0.78 -4.10 21.16
N LEU A 106 2.08 -3.81 21.31
CA LEU A 106 3.16 -4.72 20.89
C LEU A 106 3.05 -6.09 21.60
N ALA A 107 2.77 -6.10 22.91
CA ALA A 107 2.57 -7.35 23.64
C ALA A 107 1.38 -8.16 23.10
N THR A 108 0.27 -7.49 22.74
CA THR A 108 -0.88 -8.14 22.08
C THR A 108 -0.50 -8.75 20.73
N GLN A 109 0.30 -8.06 19.93
CA GLN A 109 0.76 -8.55 18.61
C GLN A 109 1.69 -9.76 18.76
N LEU A 110 2.64 -9.70 19.68
CA LEU A 110 3.52 -10.83 20.02
C LEU A 110 2.72 -12.06 20.47
N GLU A 111 1.70 -11.87 21.33
CA GLU A 111 0.81 -12.94 21.77
C GLU A 111 0.03 -13.55 20.60
N ARG A 112 -0.58 -12.73 19.74
CA ARG A 112 -1.35 -13.18 18.57
C ARG A 112 -0.48 -13.92 17.57
N LEU A 113 0.75 -13.43 17.32
CA LEU A 113 1.73 -14.06 16.44
C LEU A 113 2.45 -15.27 17.07
N GLN A 114 2.23 -15.54 18.36
CA GLN A 114 2.87 -16.62 19.13
C GLN A 114 4.40 -16.58 19.01
N THR A 115 5.00 -15.40 19.17
CA THR A 115 6.44 -15.15 19.06
C THR A 115 6.93 -14.20 20.15
N ASP A 116 8.20 -14.29 20.52
CA ASP A 116 8.85 -13.35 21.44
C ASP A 116 9.47 -12.14 20.71
N CYS A 117 9.60 -12.22 19.38
CA CYS A 117 10.19 -11.17 18.57
C CYS A 117 9.49 -11.09 17.19
N ILE A 118 9.12 -9.86 16.79
CA ILE A 118 8.69 -9.55 15.41
C ILE A 118 9.92 -9.06 14.65
N GLU A 119 10.28 -9.74 13.55
CA GLU A 119 11.52 -9.41 12.84
C GLU A 119 11.49 -8.04 12.17
N PHE A 120 10.40 -7.69 11.50
CA PHE A 120 10.24 -6.39 10.82
C PHE A 120 9.04 -5.64 11.38
N TYR A 121 9.29 -4.57 12.12
CA TYR A 121 8.22 -3.84 12.77
C TYR A 121 8.08 -2.43 12.21
N LEU A 122 6.87 -2.07 11.78
CA LEU A 122 6.60 -0.80 11.13
C LEU A 122 5.72 0.10 12.00
N LEU A 123 6.01 1.39 12.06
CA LEU A 123 4.99 2.37 12.44
C LEU A 123 3.99 2.48 11.28
N HIS A 124 2.72 2.17 11.54
CA HIS A 124 1.73 1.92 10.49
C HIS A 124 1.15 3.20 9.91
N SER A 125 1.12 3.29 8.56
CA SER A 125 0.32 4.26 7.80
C SER A 125 0.63 5.72 8.15
N LEU A 126 1.93 6.09 8.19
CA LEU A 126 2.31 7.45 8.56
C LEU A 126 1.83 8.47 7.50
N ASP A 127 1.01 9.37 7.96
CA ASP A 127 0.61 10.64 7.36
C ASP A 127 0.80 11.77 8.37
N ALA A 128 0.35 12.97 8.10
CA ALA A 128 0.56 14.11 9.00
C ALA A 128 -0.10 13.93 10.38
N ALA A 129 -1.30 13.33 10.43
CA ALA A 129 -2.01 13.10 11.68
C ALA A 129 -1.36 11.97 12.51
N HIS A 130 -1.02 10.87 11.86
CA HIS A 130 -0.36 9.74 12.49
C HIS A 130 1.07 10.10 12.94
N TRP A 131 1.83 10.86 12.14
CA TRP A 131 3.15 11.32 12.54
C TRP A 131 3.09 12.24 13.76
N LYS A 132 2.13 13.15 13.80
CA LYS A 132 1.87 13.97 14.99
C LYS A 132 1.62 13.09 16.22
N CYS A 133 0.78 12.06 16.11
CA CYS A 133 0.53 11.10 17.18
C CYS A 133 1.81 10.37 17.63
N VAL A 134 2.67 9.95 16.67
CA VAL A 134 3.97 9.33 16.99
C VAL A 134 4.84 10.24 17.84
N VAL A 135 4.93 11.52 17.47
CA VAL A 135 5.77 12.52 18.18
C VAL A 135 5.18 12.86 19.56
N GLU A 136 3.87 13.18 19.62
CA GLU A 136 3.20 13.58 20.86
C GLU A 136 3.23 12.50 21.95
N HIS A 137 3.16 11.23 21.56
CA HIS A 137 3.12 10.10 22.49
C HIS A 137 4.48 9.39 22.64
N GLY A 138 5.57 9.95 22.10
CA GLY A 138 6.92 9.42 22.27
C GLY A 138 7.12 8.00 21.73
N GLN A 139 6.42 7.64 20.64
CA GLN A 139 6.44 6.27 20.12
C GLN A 139 7.81 5.84 19.59
N LEU A 140 8.65 6.79 19.13
CA LEU A 140 10.02 6.45 18.72
C LEU A 140 10.88 5.95 19.88
N ALA A 141 10.79 6.57 21.06
CA ALA A 141 11.52 6.11 22.24
C ALA A 141 10.98 4.74 22.73
N ALA A 142 9.67 4.47 22.58
CA ALA A 142 9.11 3.17 22.90
C ALA A 142 9.58 2.09 21.91
N ALA A 143 9.70 2.42 20.63
CA ALA A 143 10.24 1.53 19.60
C ALA A 143 11.73 1.24 19.83
N GLU A 144 12.54 2.25 20.17
CA GLU A 144 13.94 2.09 20.54
C GLU A 144 14.11 1.13 21.73
N LYS A 145 13.27 1.27 22.75
CA LYS A 145 13.23 0.34 23.87
C LYS A 145 12.86 -1.07 23.43
N ALA A 146 11.87 -1.24 22.56
CA ALA A 146 11.47 -2.54 22.04
C ALA A 146 12.57 -3.24 21.22
N LEU A 147 13.38 -2.46 20.47
CA LEU A 147 14.62 -2.93 19.81
C LEU A 147 15.64 -3.41 20.85
N ALA A 148 15.93 -2.58 21.87
CA ALA A 148 16.89 -2.92 22.91
C ALA A 148 16.48 -4.14 23.74
N ASP A 149 15.18 -4.34 23.96
CA ASP A 149 14.61 -5.49 24.67
C ASP A 149 14.53 -6.75 23.77
N GLY A 150 14.79 -6.65 22.46
CA GLY A 150 14.71 -7.74 21.50
C GLY A 150 13.29 -8.18 21.13
N ARG A 151 12.26 -7.39 21.48
CA ARG A 151 10.85 -7.69 21.10
C ARG A 151 10.55 -7.39 19.64
N ILE A 152 11.34 -6.50 19.02
CA ILE A 152 11.40 -6.28 17.58
C ILE A 152 12.86 -6.31 17.15
N ALA A 153 13.14 -6.77 15.92
CA ALA A 153 14.51 -6.86 15.44
C ALA A 153 14.90 -5.69 14.53
N HIS A 154 14.01 -5.24 13.67
CA HIS A 154 14.23 -4.14 12.72
C HIS A 154 13.05 -3.18 12.75
N LEU A 155 13.34 -1.86 12.75
CA LEU A 155 12.32 -0.81 12.77
C LEU A 155 12.21 -0.13 11.40
N GLY A 156 10.98 0.03 10.95
CA GLY A 156 10.63 0.79 9.77
C GLY A 156 9.29 1.50 9.90
N PHE A 157 8.76 1.98 8.80
CA PHE A 157 7.43 2.60 8.75
C PHE A 157 6.76 2.36 7.39
N SER A 158 5.42 2.35 7.37
CA SER A 158 4.64 2.45 6.14
C SER A 158 4.07 3.86 5.98
N PHE A 159 4.01 4.37 4.76
CA PHE A 159 3.83 5.79 4.49
C PHE A 159 2.71 6.09 3.50
N HIS A 160 1.89 7.10 3.84
CA HIS A 160 0.77 7.59 3.02
C HIS A 160 0.66 9.13 3.00
N GLY A 161 1.71 9.84 3.41
CA GLY A 161 1.72 11.30 3.47
C GLY A 161 2.27 11.99 2.21
N THR A 162 2.66 13.25 2.34
CA THR A 162 3.32 14.04 1.29
C THR A 162 4.83 13.79 1.27
N TYR A 163 5.50 14.11 0.16
CA TYR A 163 6.96 13.95 0.06
C TYR A 163 7.72 14.73 1.15
N ASP A 164 7.31 15.98 1.43
CA ASP A 164 7.99 16.82 2.46
C ASP A 164 7.90 16.18 3.86
N LEU A 165 6.75 15.57 4.17
CA LEU A 165 6.60 14.79 5.40
C LEU A 165 7.47 13.52 5.40
N PHE A 166 7.66 12.89 4.24
CA PHE A 166 8.55 11.73 4.12
C PHE A 166 10.00 12.10 4.45
N GLU A 167 10.48 13.25 3.95
CA GLU A 167 11.80 13.78 4.30
C GLU A 167 11.92 14.08 5.80
N GLU A 168 10.89 14.68 6.41
CA GLU A 168 10.84 14.96 7.86
C GLU A 168 10.95 13.66 8.67
N ILE A 169 10.15 12.64 8.35
CA ILE A 169 10.17 11.35 9.04
C ILE A 169 11.53 10.67 8.90
N LEU A 170 12.12 10.68 7.72
CA LEU A 170 13.45 10.10 7.49
C LEU A 170 14.57 10.83 8.25
N ALA A 171 14.40 12.11 8.56
CA ALA A 171 15.35 12.90 9.31
C ALA A 171 15.15 12.83 10.83
N ALA A 172 14.02 12.32 11.30
CA ALA A 172 13.63 12.34 12.71
C ALA A 172 14.43 11.38 13.59
N THR A 173 14.98 10.32 13.03
CA THR A 173 15.76 9.31 13.77
C THR A 173 16.67 8.50 12.85
N ASP A 174 17.77 8.00 13.39
CA ASP A 174 18.68 7.06 12.71
C ASP A 174 18.27 5.58 12.93
N LEU A 175 17.15 5.34 13.60
CA LEU A 175 16.65 3.97 13.88
C LEU A 175 16.01 3.31 12.67
N TRP A 176 15.69 4.07 11.63
CA TRP A 176 15.05 3.50 10.42
C TRP A 176 16.01 2.60 9.65
N GLU A 177 15.59 1.37 9.39
CA GLU A 177 16.32 0.42 8.58
C GLU A 177 15.62 0.12 7.26
N PHE A 178 14.29 0.36 7.19
CA PHE A 178 13.49 0.16 5.99
C PHE A 178 12.23 1.04 6.01
N CYS A 179 11.61 1.18 4.85
CA CYS A 179 10.30 1.80 4.71
C CYS A 179 9.43 1.05 3.70
N GLN A 180 8.11 1.21 3.82
CA GLN A 180 7.12 0.66 2.91
C GLN A 180 6.34 1.81 2.29
N ILE A 181 6.43 1.95 0.96
CA ILE A 181 5.83 3.05 0.20
C ILE A 181 4.92 2.53 -0.91
N GLN A 182 3.92 3.32 -1.28
CA GLN A 182 3.12 3.06 -2.48
C GLN A 182 3.89 3.47 -3.72
N LEU A 183 4.00 2.55 -4.70
CA LEU A 183 4.59 2.85 -5.99
C LEU A 183 4.07 1.90 -7.07
N ASN A 184 3.62 2.47 -8.18
CA ASN A 184 3.25 1.78 -9.41
C ASN A 184 3.38 2.75 -10.58
N TYR A 185 3.20 2.31 -11.81
CA TYR A 185 3.41 3.16 -13.00
C TYR A 185 2.39 4.31 -13.14
N MET A 186 1.27 4.29 -12.37
CA MET A 186 0.31 5.41 -12.33
C MET A 186 0.69 6.46 -11.27
N ASP A 187 1.28 6.00 -10.17
CA ASP A 187 1.50 6.77 -8.93
C ASP A 187 2.99 7.10 -8.71
N GLU A 188 3.74 7.41 -9.80
CA GLU A 188 5.18 7.71 -9.72
C GLU A 188 5.49 8.97 -8.89
N ASP A 189 4.59 9.95 -8.92
CA ASP A 189 4.74 11.23 -8.22
C ASP A 189 3.78 11.36 -7.02
N TYR A 190 3.09 10.28 -6.65
CA TYR A 190 2.13 10.27 -5.55
C TYR A 190 2.80 9.86 -4.24
N SER A 191 2.43 10.51 -3.13
CA SER A 191 2.95 10.22 -1.79
C SER A 191 4.49 10.38 -1.72
N ALA A 192 5.23 9.38 -1.27
CA ALA A 192 6.70 9.35 -1.35
C ALA A 192 7.18 9.30 -2.80
N GLY A 193 6.51 8.51 -3.63
CA GLY A 193 6.77 8.37 -5.05
C GLY A 193 8.20 7.95 -5.38
N ARG A 194 8.61 8.24 -6.61
CA ARG A 194 9.96 7.95 -7.12
C ARG A 194 11.04 8.70 -6.33
N ARG A 195 10.78 9.97 -6.00
CA ARG A 195 11.71 10.80 -5.24
C ARG A 195 11.96 10.24 -3.84
N GLY A 196 10.89 9.77 -3.16
CA GLY A 196 11.01 9.15 -1.83
C GLY A 196 11.73 7.81 -1.87
N LEU A 197 11.51 7.00 -2.92
CA LEU A 197 12.27 5.77 -3.15
C LEU A 197 13.77 6.07 -3.24
N GLU A 198 14.16 7.01 -4.11
CA GLU A 198 15.56 7.38 -4.33
C GLU A 198 16.21 7.96 -3.05
N LEU A 199 15.47 8.78 -2.31
CA LEU A 199 15.94 9.35 -1.04
C LEU A 199 16.17 8.24 0.02
N ALA A 200 15.23 7.32 0.20
CA ALA A 200 15.35 6.22 1.15
C ALA A 200 16.50 5.28 0.78
N ALA A 201 16.61 4.90 -0.50
CA ALA A 201 17.70 4.06 -0.99
C ALA A 201 19.08 4.76 -0.84
N GLY A 202 19.15 6.07 -1.09
CA GLY A 202 20.36 6.88 -0.87
C GLY A 202 20.79 6.95 0.60
N LYS A 203 19.87 6.72 1.55
CA LYS A 203 20.15 6.55 2.98
C LYS A 203 20.39 5.07 3.37
N GLU A 204 20.54 4.19 2.39
CA GLU A 204 20.75 2.74 2.57
C GLU A 204 19.60 2.04 3.31
N LEU A 205 18.37 2.58 3.28
CA LEU A 205 17.20 1.90 3.78
C LEU A 205 16.73 0.82 2.79
N GLY A 206 16.20 -0.26 3.32
CA GLY A 206 15.41 -1.21 2.52
C GLY A 206 14.10 -0.57 2.09
N VAL A 207 13.74 -0.67 0.80
CA VAL A 207 12.47 -0.12 0.32
C VAL A 207 11.53 -1.23 -0.14
N ILE A 208 10.40 -1.33 0.54
CA ILE A 208 9.30 -2.25 0.21
C ILE A 208 8.24 -1.46 -0.56
N VAL A 209 7.78 -2.01 -1.68
CA VAL A 209 6.70 -1.41 -2.45
C VAL A 209 5.37 -2.09 -2.13
N MET A 210 4.39 -1.30 -1.71
CA MET A 210 2.98 -1.70 -1.61
C MET A 210 2.16 -1.12 -2.76
N GLU A 211 0.97 -1.67 -3.00
CA GLU A 211 0.05 -1.29 -4.09
C GLU A 211 0.70 -1.31 -5.50
N PRO A 212 1.53 -2.31 -5.83
CA PRO A 212 2.24 -2.35 -7.12
C PRO A 212 1.29 -2.47 -8.31
N ILE A 213 0.07 -2.99 -8.11
CA ILE A 213 -1.01 -3.07 -9.10
C ILE A 213 -2.23 -2.23 -8.72
N ARG A 214 -2.05 -1.22 -7.85
CA ARG A 214 -3.09 -0.30 -7.38
C ARG A 214 -4.35 -1.02 -6.88
N GLY A 215 -4.14 -2.01 -5.98
CA GLY A 215 -5.21 -2.85 -5.43
C GLY A 215 -5.95 -3.71 -6.45
N GLY A 216 -5.33 -4.02 -7.57
CA GLY A 216 -5.87 -4.80 -8.66
C GLY A 216 -6.48 -3.96 -9.79
N MET A 217 -6.58 -2.64 -9.68
CA MET A 217 -7.18 -1.78 -10.72
C MET A 217 -6.38 -1.80 -12.02
N LEU A 218 -5.07 -1.98 -11.96
CA LEU A 218 -4.22 -2.05 -13.16
C LEU A 218 -4.27 -3.41 -13.87
N ALA A 219 -5.00 -4.38 -13.33
CA ALA A 219 -5.06 -5.75 -13.86
C ALA A 219 -6.47 -6.24 -14.19
N ARG A 220 -7.52 -5.49 -13.82
CA ARG A 220 -8.92 -5.89 -13.99
C ARG A 220 -9.69 -4.85 -14.77
N ASN A 221 -10.69 -5.32 -15.56
CA ASN A 221 -11.62 -4.44 -16.27
C ASN A 221 -10.93 -3.34 -17.09
N LEU A 222 -9.89 -3.70 -17.84
CA LEU A 222 -9.13 -2.74 -18.62
C LEU A 222 -10.02 -2.06 -19.66
N PRO A 223 -9.89 -0.74 -19.85
CA PRO A 223 -10.51 -0.07 -20.98
C PRO A 223 -10.01 -0.65 -22.30
N PRO A 224 -10.87 -0.80 -23.35
CA PRO A 224 -10.49 -1.42 -24.62
C PRO A 224 -9.28 -0.76 -25.30
N GLN A 225 -9.12 0.56 -25.15
CA GLN A 225 -7.95 1.27 -25.68
C GLN A 225 -6.66 0.92 -24.96
N VAL A 226 -6.71 0.60 -23.67
CA VAL A 226 -5.57 0.12 -22.89
C VAL A 226 -5.19 -1.30 -23.30
N GLU A 227 -6.20 -2.18 -23.48
CA GLU A 227 -5.98 -3.53 -24.01
C GLU A 227 -5.32 -3.50 -25.40
N ALA A 228 -5.76 -2.58 -26.28
CA ALA A 228 -5.19 -2.43 -27.60
C ALA A 228 -3.69 -2.04 -27.56
N VAL A 229 -3.29 -1.16 -26.63
CA VAL A 229 -1.88 -0.81 -26.46
C VAL A 229 -1.07 -2.00 -25.92
N TRP A 230 -1.58 -2.74 -24.95
CA TRP A 230 -0.91 -3.95 -24.46
C TRP A 230 -0.73 -5.02 -25.56
N ALA A 231 -1.67 -5.10 -26.50
CA ALA A 231 -1.59 -6.02 -27.65
C ALA A 231 -0.46 -5.67 -28.65
N GLU A 232 0.07 -4.43 -28.65
CA GLU A 232 1.21 -4.02 -29.47
C GLU A 232 2.55 -4.49 -28.89
N ALA A 233 2.57 -4.99 -27.65
CA ALA A 233 3.80 -5.34 -26.96
C ALA A 233 4.58 -6.46 -27.70
N PRO A 234 5.90 -6.34 -27.84
CA PRO A 234 6.74 -7.36 -28.48
C PRO A 234 6.79 -8.65 -27.65
N VAL A 235 6.53 -8.56 -26.35
CA VAL A 235 6.46 -9.69 -25.42
C VAL A 235 5.09 -9.72 -24.77
N SER A 236 4.40 -10.86 -24.93
CA SER A 236 3.09 -11.04 -24.29
C SER A 236 3.26 -11.18 -22.77
N ARG A 237 2.65 -10.25 -22.03
CA ARG A 237 2.54 -10.28 -20.55
C ARG A 237 1.11 -9.93 -20.15
N THR A 238 0.65 -10.46 -19.03
CA THR A 238 -0.62 -10.01 -18.44
C THR A 238 -0.48 -8.57 -17.93
N PRO A 239 -1.59 -7.81 -17.80
CA PRO A 239 -1.54 -6.48 -17.20
C PRO A 239 -0.94 -6.46 -15.79
N ALA A 240 -1.24 -7.50 -14.98
CA ALA A 240 -0.62 -7.68 -13.67
C ALA A 240 0.90 -7.85 -13.78
N GLU A 241 1.37 -8.69 -14.71
CA GLU A 241 2.80 -8.87 -14.92
C GLU A 241 3.48 -7.57 -15.37
N TRP A 242 2.89 -6.81 -16.30
CA TRP A 242 3.44 -5.52 -16.71
C TRP A 242 3.67 -4.59 -15.51
N ALA A 243 2.66 -4.47 -14.63
CA ALA A 243 2.75 -3.62 -13.45
C ALA A 243 3.81 -4.10 -12.44
N LEU A 244 3.84 -5.41 -12.16
CA LEU A 244 4.81 -5.99 -11.24
C LEU A 244 6.23 -5.90 -11.79
N GLN A 245 6.45 -6.22 -13.08
CA GLN A 245 7.77 -6.10 -13.72
C GLN A 245 8.25 -4.66 -13.79
N TRP A 246 7.35 -3.67 -13.95
CA TRP A 246 7.70 -2.27 -13.89
C TRP A 246 8.29 -1.87 -12.53
N VAL A 247 7.69 -2.32 -11.43
CA VAL A 247 8.23 -2.09 -10.08
C VAL A 247 9.56 -2.82 -9.89
N TRP A 248 9.64 -4.09 -10.27
CA TRP A 248 10.88 -4.85 -10.14
C TRP A 248 12.01 -4.38 -11.07
N ASN A 249 11.68 -3.62 -12.11
CA ASN A 249 12.65 -3.02 -13.03
C ASN A 249 13.52 -1.94 -12.36
N ILE A 250 13.05 -1.40 -11.25
CA ILE A 250 13.68 -0.32 -10.50
C ILE A 250 14.73 -0.91 -9.56
N PRO A 251 16.03 -0.52 -9.71
CA PRO A 251 17.12 -1.12 -8.90
C PRO A 251 16.99 -0.87 -7.40
N GLU A 252 16.47 0.31 -7.01
CA GLU A 252 16.32 0.74 -5.61
C GLU A 252 15.22 0.00 -4.87
N VAL A 253 14.29 -0.65 -5.57
CA VAL A 253 13.24 -1.46 -4.93
C VAL A 253 13.83 -2.75 -4.39
N SER A 254 13.75 -2.96 -3.09
CA SER A 254 14.18 -4.20 -2.46
C SER A 254 13.25 -5.35 -2.81
N PHE A 255 11.95 -5.19 -2.63
CA PHE A 255 10.92 -6.13 -3.07
C PHE A 255 9.55 -5.45 -3.04
N LEU A 256 8.55 -6.14 -3.57
CA LEU A 256 7.17 -5.69 -3.49
C LEU A 256 6.28 -6.69 -2.74
N LEU A 257 5.19 -6.16 -2.19
CA LEU A 257 4.13 -6.95 -1.54
C LEU A 257 2.97 -7.15 -2.52
N SER A 258 2.52 -8.38 -2.65
CA SER A 258 1.27 -8.70 -3.34
C SER A 258 0.24 -9.25 -2.38
N GLY A 259 -0.99 -8.70 -2.46
CA GLY A 259 -2.16 -9.17 -1.74
C GLY A 259 -2.96 -10.16 -2.60
N MET A 260 -2.43 -11.36 -2.76
CA MET A 260 -3.04 -12.44 -3.55
C MET A 260 -4.29 -12.97 -2.85
N SER A 261 -5.40 -13.09 -3.57
CA SER A 261 -6.70 -13.52 -3.03
C SER A 261 -7.13 -14.91 -3.51
N THR A 262 -6.36 -15.51 -4.43
CA THR A 262 -6.60 -16.85 -4.98
C THR A 262 -5.30 -17.60 -5.18
N MET A 263 -5.33 -18.92 -5.24
CA MET A 263 -4.15 -19.73 -5.55
C MET A 263 -3.59 -19.39 -6.94
N GLN A 264 -4.45 -19.08 -7.92
CA GLN A 264 -4.02 -18.66 -9.25
C GLN A 264 -3.14 -17.39 -9.17
N HIS A 265 -3.54 -16.37 -8.38
CA HIS A 265 -2.71 -15.18 -8.18
C HIS A 265 -1.35 -15.53 -7.58
N VAL A 266 -1.31 -16.49 -6.64
CA VAL A 266 -0.03 -16.95 -6.05
C VAL A 266 0.86 -17.58 -7.11
N GLU A 267 0.31 -18.49 -7.93
CA GLU A 267 1.05 -19.19 -8.98
C GLU A 267 1.60 -18.22 -10.03
N GLU A 268 0.76 -17.31 -10.53
CA GLU A 268 1.12 -16.29 -11.52
C GLU A 268 2.19 -15.34 -10.98
N ASP A 269 2.00 -14.77 -9.80
CA ASP A 269 2.96 -13.84 -9.19
C ASP A 269 4.32 -14.49 -8.90
N LEU A 270 4.33 -15.76 -8.50
CA LEU A 270 5.56 -16.54 -8.32
C LEU A 270 6.30 -16.77 -9.64
N GLU A 271 5.58 -17.03 -10.75
CA GLU A 271 6.17 -17.15 -12.08
C GLU A 271 6.76 -15.81 -12.54
N TYR A 272 6.06 -14.69 -12.32
CA TYR A 272 6.54 -13.35 -12.65
C TYR A 272 7.77 -12.99 -11.82
N ALA A 273 7.76 -13.27 -10.52
CA ALA A 273 8.88 -13.04 -9.62
C ALA A 273 10.12 -13.88 -9.97
N ALA A 274 9.94 -15.09 -10.48
CA ALA A 274 11.05 -15.96 -10.87
C ALA A 274 11.91 -15.36 -11.99
N ARG A 275 11.33 -14.58 -12.89
CA ARG A 275 12.02 -13.90 -14.00
C ARG A 275 12.29 -12.41 -13.77
N SER A 276 11.91 -11.88 -12.60
CA SER A 276 12.10 -10.47 -12.26
C SER A 276 13.57 -10.10 -12.09
N ARG A 277 13.99 -8.95 -12.58
CA ARG A 277 15.30 -8.35 -12.30
C ARG A 277 15.29 -6.86 -12.60
N PRO A 278 16.17 -6.06 -11.98
CA PRO A 278 16.40 -4.68 -12.39
C PRO A 278 16.81 -4.61 -13.88
N GLY A 279 16.29 -3.63 -14.60
CA GLY A 279 16.58 -3.45 -16.02
C GLY A 279 16.02 -4.55 -16.93
N LEU A 280 14.98 -5.29 -16.51
CA LEU A 280 14.31 -6.28 -17.34
C LEU A 280 13.57 -5.66 -18.52
N LEU A 281 12.81 -4.59 -18.24
CA LEU A 281 12.05 -3.86 -19.26
C LEU A 281 13.00 -2.93 -20.03
N VAL A 282 13.00 -3.09 -21.35
CA VAL A 282 13.79 -2.24 -22.24
C VAL A 282 13.04 -0.93 -22.53
N ASP A 283 13.73 0.05 -23.14
CA ASP A 283 13.18 1.40 -23.37
C ASP A 283 11.85 1.40 -24.13
N ASP A 284 11.69 0.57 -25.15
CA ASP A 284 10.44 0.45 -25.91
C ASP A 284 9.30 -0.11 -25.05
N GLU A 285 9.58 -1.04 -24.14
CA GLU A 285 8.60 -1.59 -23.19
C GLU A 285 8.22 -0.55 -22.13
N LEU A 286 9.19 0.22 -21.63
CA LEU A 286 8.92 1.33 -20.70
C LEU A 286 8.11 2.44 -21.39
N ALA A 287 8.38 2.76 -22.66
CA ALA A 287 7.57 3.68 -23.44
C ALA A 287 6.13 3.18 -23.64
N LEU A 288 5.94 1.87 -23.80
CA LEU A 288 4.61 1.26 -23.88
C LEU A 288 3.84 1.41 -22.56
N VAL A 289 4.50 1.15 -21.42
CA VAL A 289 3.89 1.37 -20.09
C VAL A 289 3.53 2.84 -19.90
N ALA A 290 4.38 3.77 -20.32
CA ALA A 290 4.09 5.21 -20.25
C ALA A 290 2.86 5.59 -21.11
N ARG A 291 2.72 5.04 -22.31
CA ARG A 291 1.53 5.24 -23.15
C ARG A 291 0.25 4.75 -22.46
N VAL A 292 0.31 3.58 -21.83
CA VAL A 292 -0.84 3.04 -21.06
C VAL A 292 -1.20 3.96 -19.90
N ARG A 293 -0.20 4.42 -19.13
CA ARG A 293 -0.40 5.41 -18.07
C ARG A 293 -1.10 6.66 -18.58
N ASP A 294 -0.61 7.20 -19.68
CA ASP A 294 -1.12 8.46 -20.25
C ASP A 294 -2.56 8.28 -20.77
N LEU A 295 -2.90 7.12 -21.36
CA LEU A 295 -4.27 6.77 -21.73
C LEU A 295 -5.21 6.71 -20.50
N TYR A 296 -4.78 6.10 -19.40
CA TYR A 296 -5.58 6.14 -18.17
C TYR A 296 -5.81 7.57 -17.68
N ARG A 297 -4.78 8.43 -17.74
CA ARG A 297 -4.90 9.83 -17.34
C ARG A 297 -5.87 10.61 -18.26
N GLU A 298 -5.91 10.30 -19.55
CA GLU A 298 -6.88 10.87 -20.49
C GLU A 298 -8.33 10.48 -20.19
N LEU A 299 -8.55 9.32 -19.57
CA LEU A 299 -9.87 8.87 -19.10
C LEU A 299 -10.33 9.59 -17.84
N SER A 300 -9.46 10.33 -17.17
CA SER A 300 -9.76 11.09 -15.97
C SER A 300 -10.63 12.31 -16.31
N PRO A 301 -11.88 12.40 -15.83
CA PRO A 301 -12.75 13.51 -16.19
C PRO A 301 -12.33 14.85 -15.58
N ILE A 302 -11.51 14.81 -14.51
CA ILE A 302 -11.09 16.00 -13.78
C ILE A 302 -9.57 16.12 -13.83
N PRO A 303 -8.99 17.20 -14.41
CA PRO A 303 -7.55 17.38 -14.54
C PRO A 303 -6.89 17.79 -13.21
N CYS A 304 -7.25 17.12 -12.13
CA CYS A 304 -6.68 17.38 -10.80
C CYS A 304 -5.28 16.76 -10.68
N THR A 305 -4.29 17.59 -10.32
CA THR A 305 -2.89 17.17 -10.11
C THR A 305 -2.56 16.90 -8.64
N ALA A 306 -3.56 16.91 -7.74
CA ALA A 306 -3.41 16.73 -6.30
C ALA A 306 -2.40 17.70 -5.63
N CYS A 307 -2.20 18.90 -6.20
CA CYS A 307 -1.26 19.91 -5.71
C CYS A 307 -1.64 20.52 -4.35
N ARG A 308 -2.89 20.28 -3.87
CA ARG A 308 -3.45 20.71 -2.57
C ARG A 308 -3.53 22.23 -2.36
N TYR A 309 -3.37 23.10 -3.39
CA TYR A 309 -3.55 24.55 -3.23
C TYR A 309 -4.96 24.95 -2.83
N CYS A 310 -5.96 24.10 -3.11
CA CYS A 310 -7.34 24.25 -2.64
C CYS A 310 -7.52 23.95 -1.13
N MET A 311 -6.48 23.48 -0.45
CA MET A 311 -6.53 23.14 0.97
C MET A 311 -5.84 24.22 1.84
N PRO A 312 -6.26 24.40 3.11
CA PRO A 312 -7.46 23.79 3.70
C PRO A 312 -8.75 24.38 3.12
N CYS A 313 -9.78 23.55 2.97
CA CYS A 313 -11.13 24.02 2.65
C CYS A 313 -11.76 24.67 3.89
N PRO A 314 -12.40 25.86 3.81
CA PRO A 314 -13.07 26.48 4.96
C PRO A 314 -14.17 25.62 5.59
N GLN A 315 -14.75 24.72 4.80
CA GLN A 315 -15.80 23.79 5.26
C GLN A 315 -15.25 22.41 5.63
N GLY A 316 -13.92 22.21 5.61
CA GLY A 316 -13.30 20.94 5.95
C GLY A 316 -13.31 19.89 4.84
N VAL A 317 -13.89 20.15 3.66
CA VAL A 317 -14.04 19.17 2.58
C VAL A 317 -12.68 18.66 2.10
N ALA A 318 -12.49 17.34 2.01
CA ALA A 318 -11.29 16.66 1.50
C ALA A 318 -11.24 16.68 -0.05
N ILE A 319 -11.18 17.90 -0.62
CA ILE A 319 -11.36 18.15 -2.05
C ILE A 319 -10.48 17.26 -2.94
N PRO A 320 -9.14 17.20 -2.79
CA PRO A 320 -8.29 16.40 -3.67
C PRO A 320 -8.60 14.91 -3.61
N ASP A 321 -8.94 14.43 -2.41
CA ASP A 321 -9.19 13.00 -2.17
C ASP A 321 -10.50 12.58 -2.81
N ILE A 322 -11.54 13.41 -2.73
CA ILE A 322 -12.84 13.20 -3.40
C ILE A 322 -12.67 13.21 -4.92
N LEU A 323 -11.94 14.19 -5.46
CA LEU A 323 -11.67 14.27 -6.90
C LEU A 323 -10.89 13.05 -7.41
N ALA A 324 -9.95 12.54 -6.62
CA ALA A 324 -9.21 11.33 -6.93
C ALA A 324 -10.13 10.10 -6.99
N LEU A 325 -10.99 9.90 -5.98
CA LEU A 325 -11.97 8.80 -5.97
C LEU A 325 -12.91 8.86 -7.18
N TYR A 326 -13.38 10.05 -7.54
CA TYR A 326 -14.23 10.24 -8.72
C TYR A 326 -13.49 9.89 -10.01
N ASN A 327 -12.27 10.37 -10.18
CA ASN A 327 -11.42 10.08 -11.33
C ASN A 327 -11.14 8.58 -11.44
N ASP A 328 -10.77 7.94 -10.34
CA ASP A 328 -10.46 6.50 -10.30
C ASP A 328 -11.66 5.65 -10.71
N ALA A 329 -12.87 6.01 -10.28
CA ALA A 329 -14.08 5.32 -10.68
C ALA A 329 -14.29 5.34 -12.20
N HIS A 330 -13.91 6.44 -12.87
CA HIS A 330 -14.04 6.58 -14.33
C HIS A 330 -12.86 5.94 -15.07
N MET A 331 -11.64 6.10 -14.58
CA MET A 331 -10.44 5.53 -15.18
C MET A 331 -10.46 3.99 -15.17
N PHE A 332 -10.91 3.39 -14.06
CA PHE A 332 -10.80 1.94 -13.84
C PHE A 332 -12.15 1.21 -13.86
N GLY A 333 -13.27 1.93 -14.00
CA GLY A 333 -14.61 1.34 -14.05
C GLY A 333 -15.07 0.65 -12.76
N ASP A 334 -14.36 0.83 -11.64
CA ASP A 334 -14.69 0.20 -10.35
C ASP A 334 -15.33 1.21 -9.39
N VAL A 335 -16.60 1.53 -9.67
CA VAL A 335 -17.39 2.48 -8.86
C VAL A 335 -17.59 1.96 -7.44
N SER A 336 -17.83 0.66 -7.27
CA SER A 336 -18.14 0.07 -5.95
C SER A 336 -16.97 0.23 -4.97
N ARG A 337 -15.74 0.04 -5.46
CA ARG A 337 -14.51 0.25 -4.68
C ARG A 337 -14.37 1.72 -4.25
N GLN A 338 -14.61 2.66 -5.16
CA GLN A 338 -14.44 4.08 -4.85
C GLN A 338 -15.53 4.57 -3.89
N ARG A 339 -16.76 4.06 -4.00
CA ARG A 339 -17.82 4.29 -3.01
C ARG A 339 -17.43 3.78 -1.63
N PHE A 340 -16.84 2.61 -1.55
CA PHE A 340 -16.33 2.06 -0.29
C PHE A 340 -15.27 2.98 0.33
N PHE A 341 -14.28 3.47 -0.41
CA PHE A 341 -13.30 4.42 0.10
C PHE A 341 -13.90 5.77 0.46
N TYR A 342 -14.94 6.22 -0.27
CA TYR A 342 -15.66 7.44 0.08
C TYR A 342 -16.31 7.37 1.47
N THR A 343 -16.74 6.19 1.92
CA THR A 343 -17.27 6.00 3.27
C THR A 343 -16.22 6.12 4.38
N TRP A 344 -14.92 6.05 4.05
CA TRP A 344 -13.84 6.23 5.02
C TRP A 344 -13.55 7.69 5.34
N LEU A 345 -13.99 8.60 4.49
CA LEU A 345 -13.92 10.02 4.81
C LEU A 345 -14.88 10.34 5.95
N ASP A 346 -14.44 11.15 6.90
CA ASP A 346 -15.30 11.65 7.94
C ASP A 346 -16.48 12.40 7.32
N GLU A 347 -17.66 12.38 7.95
CA GLU A 347 -18.85 13.04 7.41
C GLU A 347 -18.61 14.53 7.16
N ALA A 348 -17.82 15.19 8.02
CA ALA A 348 -17.44 16.58 7.88
C ALA A 348 -16.50 16.86 6.69
N GLU A 349 -15.86 15.84 6.11
CA GLU A 349 -14.92 15.95 5.00
C GLU A 349 -15.54 15.63 3.64
N ARG A 350 -16.79 15.13 3.62
CA ARG A 350 -17.47 14.70 2.40
C ARG A 350 -17.93 15.84 1.52
N ALA A 351 -18.22 15.52 0.27
CA ALA A 351 -18.55 16.49 -0.77
C ALA A 351 -19.84 17.28 -0.51
N ASP A 352 -20.81 16.72 0.26
CA ASP A 352 -22.05 17.39 0.64
C ASP A 352 -21.84 18.54 1.63
N GLN A 353 -20.68 18.64 2.28
CA GLN A 353 -20.33 19.79 3.11
C GLN A 353 -19.92 21.02 2.27
N CYS A 354 -19.77 20.88 0.95
CA CYS A 354 -19.41 21.98 0.08
C CYS A 354 -20.50 23.04 -0.01
N THR A 355 -20.19 24.28 0.40
CA THR A 355 -21.09 25.44 0.33
C THR A 355 -20.96 26.26 -0.96
N ALA A 356 -20.17 25.78 -1.93
CA ALA A 356 -19.88 26.48 -3.18
C ALA A 356 -19.31 27.91 -2.97
N CYS A 357 -18.46 28.11 -1.96
CA CYS A 357 -17.90 29.44 -1.66
C CYS A 357 -16.88 29.94 -2.71
N GLY A 358 -16.35 29.07 -3.59
CA GLY A 358 -15.43 29.40 -4.69
C GLY A 358 -13.96 29.56 -4.30
N GLU A 359 -13.58 29.61 -3.01
CA GLU A 359 -12.20 29.87 -2.59
C GLU A 359 -11.18 28.86 -3.12
N CYS A 360 -11.59 27.60 -3.30
CA CYS A 360 -10.74 26.55 -3.87
C CYS A 360 -10.54 26.70 -5.38
N GLU A 361 -11.51 27.29 -6.10
CA GLU A 361 -11.46 27.52 -7.53
C GLU A 361 -10.48 28.64 -7.87
N ASP A 362 -10.51 29.73 -7.10
CA ASP A 362 -9.56 30.85 -7.24
C ASP A 362 -8.10 30.43 -6.99
N LYS A 363 -7.88 29.41 -6.17
CA LYS A 363 -6.54 28.88 -5.85
C LYS A 363 -6.10 27.77 -6.81
N CYS A 364 -7.00 27.24 -7.64
CA CYS A 364 -6.71 26.09 -8.48
C CYS A 364 -5.89 26.46 -9.72
N PRO A 365 -4.62 26.00 -9.86
CA PRO A 365 -3.80 26.32 -11.04
C PRO A 365 -4.32 25.63 -12.31
N GLN A 366 -5.19 24.63 -12.19
CA GLN A 366 -5.83 23.93 -13.31
C GLN A 366 -7.18 24.53 -13.72
N GLY A 367 -7.67 25.55 -13.00
CA GLY A 367 -8.96 26.18 -13.28
C GLY A 367 -10.16 25.24 -13.11
N ILE A 368 -10.09 24.29 -12.18
CA ILE A 368 -11.16 23.31 -11.95
C ILE A 368 -12.33 24.00 -11.24
N ALA A 369 -13.55 23.88 -11.81
CA ALA A 369 -14.79 24.30 -11.17
C ALA A 369 -15.16 23.29 -10.05
N VAL A 370 -14.46 23.40 -8.91
CA VAL A 370 -14.49 22.41 -7.81
C VAL A 370 -15.88 22.22 -7.24
N SER A 371 -16.62 23.31 -7.03
CA SER A 371 -17.97 23.24 -6.43
C SER A 371 -18.93 22.37 -7.26
N GLY A 372 -18.90 22.53 -8.58
CA GLY A 372 -19.71 21.70 -9.48
C GLY A 372 -19.26 20.22 -9.52
N TRP A 373 -17.96 19.97 -9.29
CA TRP A 373 -17.48 18.60 -9.16
C TRP A 373 -17.80 17.97 -7.80
N MET A 374 -17.85 18.73 -6.72
CA MET A 374 -18.33 18.23 -5.41
C MET A 374 -19.77 17.75 -5.50
N GLU A 375 -20.67 18.50 -6.13
CA GLU A 375 -22.06 18.09 -6.35
C GLU A 375 -22.15 16.76 -7.13
N LYS A 376 -21.40 16.64 -8.24
CA LYS A 376 -21.37 15.41 -9.06
C LYS A 376 -20.75 14.24 -8.30
N ALA A 377 -19.68 14.49 -7.55
CA ALA A 377 -19.01 13.46 -6.77
C ALA A 377 -19.90 12.93 -5.65
N GLN A 378 -20.62 13.81 -4.95
CA GLN A 378 -21.60 13.40 -3.94
C GLN A 378 -22.68 12.50 -4.55
N ALA A 379 -23.28 12.92 -5.65
CA ALA A 379 -24.33 12.13 -6.32
C ALA A 379 -23.82 10.77 -6.82
N PHE A 380 -22.57 10.68 -7.22
CA PHE A 380 -21.98 9.50 -7.82
C PHE A 380 -21.35 8.55 -6.78
N LEU A 381 -20.68 9.07 -5.77
CA LEU A 381 -19.94 8.28 -4.78
C LEU A 381 -20.79 7.91 -3.55
N ALA A 382 -21.76 8.74 -3.14
CA ALA A 382 -22.62 8.45 -2.00
C ALA A 382 -23.83 7.55 -2.34
N GLY A 383 -24.19 7.44 -3.62
CA GLY A 383 -25.31 6.63 -4.11
C GLY A 383 -24.83 5.28 -4.52
#